data_3a41d55274bd4815fee2f107fb368370
#
_entry.id   3a41d55274bd4815fee2f107fb368370
#
_cell.length_a   1.000
_cell.length_b   1.000
_cell.length_c   1.000
_cell.angle_alpha   90.00
_cell.angle_beta   90.00
_cell.angle_gamma   90.00
#
_symmetry.space_group_name_H-M   'P 1'
#
loop_
_entity.id
_entity.type
_entity.pdbx_description
1 polymer ?
#
loop_
_entity_poly.entity_id
_entity_poly.type
_entity_poly.pdbx_seq_one_letter_code
_entity_poly.pdbx_strand_id
1 'polypeptide(L)'
;MNNVPAWTANLRKVTPYVPGEQPQEGDKIKLNTNENPYPPSPKVFDAHRKLDVSAFSLYPELSAASLVKRLAAYHDISEREVFAGVGSDDVLSMSFLTFFNSQKPILFPDITYSFYPVWA
;
A
#
# COMPACT_ATOMS: atom_id res chain seq x y z
N MET A 1 39.17 -4.79 4.29
CA MET A 1 38.56 -3.81 3.38
C MET A 1 37.29 -4.43 2.84
N ASN A 2 36.11 -3.90 3.21
CA ASN A 2 34.83 -4.42 2.67
C ASN A 2 34.79 -4.04 1.18
N ASN A 3 34.90 -5.04 0.33
CA ASN A 3 34.81 -4.86 -1.11
C ASN A 3 33.35 -4.62 -1.48
N VAL A 4 32.91 -3.36 -1.48
CA VAL A 4 31.54 -2.98 -1.85
C VAL A 4 31.39 -3.23 -3.35
N PRO A 5 30.44 -4.08 -3.77
CA PRO A 5 30.25 -4.41 -5.19
C PRO A 5 29.96 -3.17 -6.04
N ALA A 6 30.51 -3.11 -7.25
CA ALA A 6 30.36 -1.94 -8.14
C ALA A 6 28.91 -1.57 -8.46
N TRP A 7 27.98 -2.53 -8.50
CA TRP A 7 26.56 -2.27 -8.76
C TRP A 7 25.89 -1.42 -7.69
N THR A 8 26.44 -1.35 -6.47
CA THR A 8 25.88 -0.53 -5.38
C THR A 8 25.94 0.96 -5.67
N ALA A 9 26.81 1.39 -6.59
CA ALA A 9 26.88 2.78 -7.04
C ALA A 9 25.57 3.24 -7.71
N ASN A 10 24.80 2.30 -8.27
CA ASN A 10 23.53 2.56 -8.95
C ASN A 10 22.31 2.47 -8.03
N LEU A 11 22.52 2.18 -6.75
CA LEU A 11 21.40 2.14 -5.81
C LEU A 11 20.89 3.55 -5.52
N ARG A 12 19.57 3.70 -5.55
CA ARG A 12 18.91 4.92 -5.11
C ARG A 12 19.25 5.16 -3.62
N LYS A 13 19.75 6.35 -3.32
CA LYS A 13 20.05 6.76 -1.95
C LYS A 13 18.78 7.36 -1.34
N VAL A 14 18.13 6.62 -0.50
CA VAL A 14 16.94 7.07 0.24
C VAL A 14 17.15 6.88 1.73
N THR A 15 16.57 7.75 2.55
CA THR A 15 16.47 7.51 3.98
C THR A 15 15.37 6.48 4.21
N PRO A 16 15.68 5.33 4.81
CA PRO A 16 14.66 4.32 5.07
C PRO A 16 13.54 4.84 5.99
N TYR A 17 12.34 4.36 5.75
CA TYR A 17 11.23 4.58 6.66
C TYR A 17 11.54 3.97 8.05
N VAL A 18 11.31 4.76 9.10
CA VAL A 18 11.39 4.28 10.48
C VAL A 18 9.99 4.07 11.00
N PRO A 19 9.59 2.81 11.28
CA PRO A 19 8.27 2.53 11.86
C PRO A 19 8.08 3.24 13.19
N GLY A 20 6.85 3.65 13.47
CA GLY A 20 6.48 4.15 14.79
C GLY A 20 6.68 3.10 15.88
N GLU A 21 6.71 3.55 17.13
CA GLU A 21 6.89 2.69 18.29
C GLU A 21 5.85 1.55 18.31
N GLN A 22 6.30 0.33 18.54
CA GLN A 22 5.48 -0.88 18.63
C GLN A 22 5.65 -1.50 20.03
N PRO A 23 5.03 -0.92 21.09
CA PRO A 23 5.16 -1.45 22.46
C PRO A 23 4.57 -2.85 22.54
N GLN A 24 5.36 -3.79 23.08
CA GLN A 24 4.98 -5.19 23.24
C GLN A 24 4.33 -5.49 24.58
N GLU A 25 4.47 -4.60 25.56
CA GLU A 25 4.07 -4.84 26.96
C GLU A 25 3.35 -3.63 27.57
N GLY A 26 2.41 -3.91 28.48
CA GLY A 26 1.73 -2.95 29.34
C GLY A 26 0.33 -2.52 28.87
N ASP A 27 -0.41 -1.88 29.78
CA ASP A 27 -1.77 -1.33 29.54
C ASP A 27 -1.73 -0.03 28.70
N LYS A 28 -1.03 -0.06 27.57
CA LYS A 28 -0.95 1.10 26.69
C LYS A 28 -2.09 1.12 25.68
N ILE A 29 -2.76 2.24 25.55
CA ILE A 29 -3.72 2.48 24.48
C ILE A 29 -2.95 2.85 23.23
N LYS A 30 -3.00 1.99 22.21
CA LYS A 30 -2.34 2.21 20.91
C LYS A 30 -3.16 3.17 20.07
N LEU A 31 -2.60 4.34 19.74
CA LEU A 31 -3.24 5.36 18.90
C LEU A 31 -2.48 5.65 17.60
N ASN A 32 -1.40 4.91 17.32
CA ASN A 32 -0.62 5.03 16.09
C ASN A 32 -1.12 4.03 15.03
N THR A 33 -0.63 4.19 13.77
CA THR A 33 -0.90 3.33 12.61
C THR A 33 -2.36 3.28 12.13
N ASN A 34 -3.25 4.10 12.66
CA ASN A 34 -4.66 4.22 12.26
C ASN A 34 -5.41 2.87 12.22
N GLU A 35 -5.10 1.98 13.16
CA GLU A 35 -5.78 0.70 13.25
C GLU A 35 -7.26 0.87 13.60
N ASN A 36 -8.12 0.13 12.90
CA ASN A 36 -9.54 0.14 13.20
C ASN A 36 -9.83 -0.80 14.39
N PRO A 37 -10.37 -0.30 15.52
CA PRO A 37 -10.66 -1.13 16.69
C PRO A 37 -11.88 -2.05 16.50
N TYR A 38 -12.66 -1.84 15.45
CA TYR A 38 -13.84 -2.65 15.18
C TYR A 38 -13.53 -3.79 14.21
N PRO A 39 -14.03 -5.00 14.47
CA PRO A 39 -13.86 -6.11 13.55
C PRO A 39 -14.64 -5.87 12.25
N PRO A 40 -14.27 -6.57 11.16
CA PRO A 40 -15.03 -6.57 9.93
C PRO A 40 -16.47 -7.07 10.12
N SER A 41 -17.35 -6.73 9.19
CA SER A 41 -18.72 -7.24 9.16
C SER A 41 -18.76 -8.77 9.22
N PRO A 42 -19.76 -9.39 9.89
CA PRO A 42 -19.95 -10.85 9.86
C PRO A 42 -19.99 -11.44 8.45
N LYS A 43 -20.49 -10.72 7.47
CA LYS A 43 -20.48 -11.14 6.05
C LYS A 43 -19.06 -11.35 5.50
N VAL A 44 -18.07 -10.59 5.98
CA VAL A 44 -16.68 -10.74 5.59
C VAL A 44 -16.12 -12.05 6.15
N PHE A 45 -16.42 -12.37 7.41
CA PHE A 45 -16.03 -13.66 8.01
C PHE A 45 -16.65 -14.84 7.26
N ASP A 46 -17.92 -14.74 6.88
CA ASP A 46 -18.60 -15.80 6.14
C ASP A 46 -18.04 -15.97 4.73
N ALA A 47 -17.68 -14.89 4.06
CA ALA A 47 -17.02 -14.93 2.76
C ALA A 47 -15.63 -15.57 2.88
N HIS A 48 -14.85 -15.19 3.88
CA HIS A 48 -13.52 -15.74 4.13
C HIS A 48 -13.57 -17.26 4.38
N ARG A 49 -14.54 -17.77 5.16
CA ARG A 49 -14.70 -19.21 5.42
C ARG A 49 -15.06 -20.03 4.18
N LYS A 50 -15.62 -19.38 3.16
CA LYS A 50 -16.02 -20.01 1.89
C LYS A 50 -14.92 -19.97 0.83
N LEU A 51 -13.77 -19.35 1.13
CA LEU A 51 -12.66 -19.31 0.19
C LEU A 51 -12.12 -20.73 -0.10
N ASP A 52 -12.02 -21.02 -1.36
CA ASP A 52 -11.30 -22.23 -1.80
C ASP A 52 -9.79 -21.96 -1.81
N VAL A 53 -9.12 -22.39 -0.75
CA VAL A 53 -7.68 -22.21 -0.57
C VAL A 53 -6.88 -22.93 -1.66
N SER A 54 -7.43 -24.00 -2.28
CA SER A 54 -6.75 -24.70 -3.37
C SER A 54 -6.56 -23.84 -4.61
N ALA A 55 -7.45 -22.85 -4.82
CA ALA A 55 -7.35 -21.89 -5.91
C ALA A 55 -6.17 -20.92 -5.78
N PHE A 56 -5.55 -20.80 -4.59
CA PHE A 56 -4.39 -19.90 -4.39
C PHE A 56 -3.12 -20.37 -5.09
N SER A 57 -3.08 -21.63 -5.55
CA SER A 57 -2.01 -22.15 -6.40
C SER A 57 -2.12 -21.71 -7.86
N LEU A 58 -3.26 -21.14 -8.27
CA LEU A 58 -3.52 -20.70 -9.63
C LEU A 58 -3.18 -19.23 -9.79
N TYR A 59 -2.88 -18.82 -11.04
CA TYR A 59 -2.73 -17.41 -11.36
C TYR A 59 -4.04 -16.67 -11.12
N PRO A 60 -4.00 -15.54 -10.38
CA PRO A 60 -5.19 -14.71 -10.19
C PRO A 60 -5.53 -13.97 -11.49
N GLU A 61 -6.71 -13.39 -11.52
CA GLU A 61 -7.12 -12.45 -12.55
C GLU A 61 -6.19 -11.22 -12.54
N LEU A 62 -5.57 -10.89 -13.69
CA LEU A 62 -4.51 -9.88 -13.80
C LEU A 62 -4.95 -8.47 -13.40
N SER A 63 -6.18 -8.08 -13.69
CA SER A 63 -6.71 -6.73 -13.47
C SER A 63 -7.59 -6.60 -12.24
N ALA A 64 -7.79 -7.67 -11.48
CA ALA A 64 -8.78 -7.71 -10.40
C ALA A 64 -10.17 -7.19 -10.85
N ALA A 65 -10.60 -7.51 -12.08
CA ALA A 65 -11.75 -6.90 -12.74
C ALA A 65 -13.04 -7.03 -11.94
N SER A 66 -13.24 -8.13 -11.23
CA SER A 66 -14.42 -8.31 -10.37
C SER A 66 -14.44 -7.31 -9.21
N LEU A 67 -13.29 -7.00 -8.61
CA LEU A 67 -13.14 -5.98 -7.57
C LEU A 67 -13.32 -4.57 -8.15
N VAL A 68 -12.64 -4.27 -9.26
CA VAL A 68 -12.73 -2.98 -9.98
C VAL A 68 -14.19 -2.66 -10.32
N LYS A 69 -14.92 -3.62 -10.89
CA LYS A 69 -16.34 -3.48 -11.21
C LYS A 69 -17.20 -3.15 -9.97
N ARG A 70 -16.93 -3.81 -8.85
CA ARG A 70 -17.67 -3.55 -7.60
C ARG A 70 -17.34 -2.19 -7.00
N LEU A 71 -16.09 -1.78 -7.03
CA LEU A 71 -15.66 -0.45 -6.57
C LEU A 71 -16.24 0.66 -7.44
N ALA A 72 -16.19 0.50 -8.76
CA ALA A 72 -16.77 1.44 -9.70
C ALA A 72 -18.27 1.64 -9.45
N ALA A 73 -19.02 0.54 -9.31
CA ALA A 73 -20.45 0.59 -9.00
C ALA A 73 -20.74 1.20 -7.62
N TYR A 74 -19.89 0.95 -6.62
CA TYR A 74 -20.05 1.52 -5.27
C TYR A 74 -19.84 3.04 -5.25
N HIS A 75 -18.87 3.54 -6.03
CA HIS A 75 -18.51 4.95 -6.10
C HIS A 75 -19.23 5.71 -7.21
N ASP A 76 -20.07 5.04 -8.00
CA ASP A 76 -20.79 5.62 -9.16
C ASP A 76 -19.83 6.26 -10.18
N ILE A 77 -18.78 5.54 -10.52
CA ILE A 77 -17.75 5.94 -11.50
C ILE A 77 -17.51 4.84 -12.53
N SER A 78 -16.77 5.15 -13.59
CA SER A 78 -16.38 4.18 -14.62
C SER A 78 -15.33 3.20 -14.08
N GLU A 79 -15.35 1.95 -14.54
CA GLU A 79 -14.30 0.96 -14.27
C GLU A 79 -12.90 1.45 -14.72
N ARG A 80 -12.83 2.34 -15.70
CA ARG A 80 -11.58 2.96 -16.17
C ARG A 80 -10.98 3.98 -15.20
N GLU A 81 -11.76 4.41 -14.21
CA GLU A 81 -11.33 5.37 -13.17
C GLU A 81 -10.95 4.69 -11.86
N VAL A 82 -10.89 3.36 -11.87
CA VAL A 82 -10.52 2.55 -10.70
C VAL A 82 -9.21 1.83 -10.94
N PHE A 83 -8.26 2.01 -10.04
CA PHE A 83 -7.04 1.23 -9.95
C PHE A 83 -6.98 0.52 -8.61
N ALA A 84 -6.78 -0.80 -8.60
CA ALA A 84 -6.64 -1.61 -7.40
C ALA A 84 -5.20 -2.11 -7.28
N GLY A 85 -4.57 -1.86 -6.13
CA GLY A 85 -3.22 -2.31 -5.80
C GLY A 85 -3.15 -3.03 -4.46
N VAL A 86 -1.97 -3.46 -4.05
CA VAL A 86 -1.73 -4.19 -2.80
C VAL A 86 -1.52 -3.20 -1.64
N GLY A 87 -2.61 -2.50 -1.29
CA GLY A 87 -2.61 -1.48 -0.26
C GLY A 87 -2.24 -0.08 -0.77
N SER A 88 -2.40 0.92 0.11
CA SER A 88 -2.19 2.34 -0.25
C SER A 88 -0.75 2.65 -0.64
N ASP A 89 0.23 2.00 -0.02
CA ASP A 89 1.65 2.24 -0.31
C ASP A 89 2.02 1.82 -1.73
N ASP A 90 1.50 0.69 -2.20
CA ASP A 90 1.68 0.23 -3.56
C ASP A 90 1.05 1.22 -4.56
N VAL A 91 -0.22 1.59 -4.34
CA VAL A 91 -0.95 2.54 -5.19
C VAL A 91 -0.26 3.90 -5.24
N LEU A 92 0.20 4.42 -4.10
CA LEU A 92 0.90 5.70 -4.01
C LEU A 92 2.27 5.64 -4.69
N SER A 93 3.06 4.58 -4.46
CA SER A 93 4.36 4.43 -5.12
C SER A 93 4.23 4.38 -6.63
N MET A 94 3.25 3.64 -7.15
CA MET A 94 2.95 3.58 -8.57
C MET A 94 2.49 4.95 -9.12
N SER A 95 1.72 5.70 -8.33
CA SER A 95 1.29 7.05 -8.70
C SER A 95 2.48 8.01 -8.79
N PHE A 96 3.40 7.97 -7.83
CA PHE A 96 4.63 8.77 -7.89
C PHE A 96 5.47 8.44 -9.11
N LEU A 97 5.69 7.15 -9.39
CA LEU A 97 6.42 6.71 -10.57
C LEU A 97 5.77 7.11 -11.90
N THR A 98 4.44 7.19 -11.95
CA THR A 98 3.70 7.44 -13.17
C THR A 98 3.54 8.94 -13.45
N PHE A 99 3.14 9.71 -12.44
CA PHE A 99 2.70 11.08 -12.63
C PHE A 99 3.72 12.14 -12.18
N PHE A 100 4.64 11.79 -11.30
CA PHE A 100 5.58 12.73 -10.69
C PHE A 100 7.03 12.49 -11.08
N ASN A 101 7.29 11.72 -12.11
CA ASN A 101 8.63 11.43 -12.63
C ASN A 101 9.12 12.55 -13.57
N SER A 102 9.41 13.73 -13.02
CA SER A 102 9.93 14.88 -13.78
C SER A 102 10.97 15.64 -12.96
N GLN A 103 11.61 16.65 -13.58
CA GLN A 103 12.55 17.54 -12.89
C GLN A 103 11.86 18.66 -12.08
N LYS A 104 10.54 18.69 -12.07
CA LYS A 104 9.78 19.69 -11.29
C LYS A 104 9.67 19.22 -9.84
N PRO A 105 9.72 20.16 -8.86
CA PRO A 105 9.54 19.79 -7.46
C PRO A 105 8.13 19.26 -7.20
N ILE A 106 8.04 18.27 -6.33
CA ILE A 106 6.78 17.74 -5.83
C ILE A 106 6.47 18.47 -4.51
N LEU A 107 5.26 18.99 -4.37
CA LEU A 107 4.82 19.69 -3.18
C LEU A 107 3.87 18.82 -2.37
N PHE A 108 4.13 18.69 -1.08
CA PHE A 108 3.25 18.03 -0.10
C PHE A 108 3.40 18.72 1.27
N PRO A 109 2.44 18.56 2.21
CA PRO A 109 2.54 19.14 3.53
C PRO A 109 3.81 18.68 4.28
N ASP A 110 4.38 19.54 5.12
CA ASP A 110 5.55 19.24 5.96
C ASP A 110 5.23 18.18 7.04
N ILE A 111 4.00 18.22 7.55
CA ILE A 111 3.47 17.18 8.45
C ILE A 111 2.57 16.26 7.60
N THR A 112 3.11 15.13 7.20
CA THR A 112 2.44 14.22 6.26
C THR A 112 2.87 12.78 6.47
N TYR A 113 2.39 11.89 5.62
CA TYR A 113 2.81 10.50 5.59
C TYR A 113 4.29 10.39 5.20
N SER A 114 5.07 9.77 6.06
CA SER A 114 6.54 9.76 5.98
C SER A 114 7.12 9.05 4.75
N PHE A 115 6.30 8.32 3.98
CA PHE A 115 6.73 7.74 2.72
C PHE A 115 6.75 8.71 1.53
N TYR A 116 6.06 9.86 1.61
CA TYR A 116 6.10 10.82 0.51
C TYR A 116 7.53 11.28 0.15
N PRO A 117 8.38 11.65 1.10
CA PRO A 117 9.79 11.95 0.79
C PRO A 117 10.59 10.75 0.25
N VAL A 118 10.16 9.53 0.54
CA VAL A 118 10.83 8.32 0.03
C VAL A 118 10.53 8.11 -1.45
N TRP A 119 9.31 8.43 -1.87
CA TRP A 119 8.90 8.27 -3.28
C TRP A 119 9.29 9.48 -4.14
N ALA A 120 9.32 10.69 -3.57
CA ALA A 120 9.71 11.91 -4.25
C ALA A 120 11.22 11.96 -4.55
#